data_2dc42dacfb10727fa8302c4db7ff38f2
#
_entry.id   2dc42dacfb10727fa8302c4db7ff38f2
#
_cell.length_a   1.000
_cell.length_b   1.000
_cell.length_c   1.000
_cell.angle_alpha   90.00
_cell.angle_beta   90.00
_cell.angle_gamma   90.00
#
_symmetry.space_group_name_H-M   'P 1'
#
loop_
_entity.id
_entity.type
_entity.pdbx_description
1 polymer ?
#
loop_
_entity_poly.entity_id
_entity_poly.type
_entity_poly.pdbx_seq_one_letter_code
_entity_poly.pdbx_strand_id
1 'polypeptide(L)'
;MRPLPAAAGFSQRRQSGENTAVDKIRGNHAGQADDKQTRRRGAELENAILDAAWEQLTAEGYEHFTIDAVAARAQTSKPVLYRRWKTREDLLRATVRHRAAAETPPSPDTGTLRGDLLALLTHANSTSNPMAALVSSMLGSYYNQTGPTPAELREEFLGQRGSAVEQVVNRAVERGEIDQDRLTPRIIELPFTLFRHEMMMTLKPVPDHVLRQIVDDIFIPLVTTQPAAR
;
A
#
# COMPACT_ATOMS: atom_id res chain seq x y z
N MET A 1 -19.90 94.88 -18.14
CA MET A 1 -18.75 94.77 -17.25
C MET A 1 -18.77 93.34 -16.65
N ARG A 2 -17.82 92.56 -17.05
CA ARG A 2 -17.65 91.20 -16.58
C ARG A 2 -16.78 91.21 -15.32
N PRO A 3 -16.97 90.26 -14.43
CA PRO A 3 -15.89 89.74 -13.65
C PRO A 3 -15.62 88.25 -13.96
N LEU A 4 -14.37 87.89 -13.83
CA LEU A 4 -13.69 86.65 -14.11
C LEU A 4 -13.97 85.56 -13.04
N PRO A 5 -13.75 84.31 -13.37
CA PRO A 5 -14.00 83.23 -12.47
C PRO A 5 -12.79 82.81 -11.62
N ALA A 6 -13.10 82.29 -10.47
CA ALA A 6 -12.17 81.73 -9.50
C ALA A 6 -11.74 80.29 -9.82
N ALA A 7 -10.53 79.99 -9.43
CA ALA A 7 -9.86 78.68 -9.54
C ALA A 7 -10.44 77.69 -8.55
N ALA A 8 -10.53 76.43 -9.00
CA ALA A 8 -10.64 75.24 -8.17
C ALA A 8 -9.89 74.14 -8.91
N GLY A 9 -9.15 73.38 -8.32
CA GLY A 9 -9.12 72.58 -7.15
C GLY A 9 -8.30 71.38 -7.48
N PHE A 10 -7.28 71.22 -6.74
CA PHE A 10 -6.34 70.12 -6.86
C PHE A 10 -6.79 68.98 -5.92
N SER A 11 -6.48 67.76 -6.31
CA SER A 11 -6.38 66.64 -5.44
C SER A 11 -7.56 65.66 -5.38
N GLN A 12 -7.47 64.63 -6.21
CA GLN A 12 -7.81 63.25 -5.81
C GLN A 12 -7.22 62.21 -6.83
N ARG A 13 -5.95 61.96 -6.71
CA ARG A 13 -5.32 60.76 -7.31
C ARG A 13 -4.30 60.22 -6.32
N ARG A 14 -4.74 59.38 -5.42
CA ARG A 14 -3.92 58.35 -4.74
C ARG A 14 -4.82 57.57 -3.77
N GLN A 15 -5.46 56.51 -4.23
CA GLN A 15 -5.91 55.36 -3.39
C GLN A 15 -6.55 54.26 -4.26
N SER A 16 -5.87 53.83 -5.33
CA SER A 16 -6.35 52.68 -6.14
C SER A 16 -5.30 51.60 -6.32
N GLY A 17 -4.16 51.64 -5.59
CA GLY A 17 -3.04 50.72 -5.80
C GLY A 17 -2.87 49.62 -4.76
N GLU A 18 -3.47 49.71 -3.58
CA GLU A 18 -3.20 48.75 -2.49
C GLU A 18 -4.25 47.65 -2.33
N ASN A 19 -5.44 47.78 -2.95
CA ASN A 19 -6.47 46.75 -2.78
C ASN A 19 -6.35 45.56 -3.76
N THR A 20 -5.56 45.70 -4.83
CA THR A 20 -5.43 44.64 -5.85
C THR A 20 -4.44 43.52 -5.45
N ALA A 21 -3.49 43.81 -4.57
CA ALA A 21 -2.50 42.86 -4.11
C ALA A 21 -3.06 41.95 -2.98
N VAL A 22 -3.90 42.49 -2.11
CA VAL A 22 -4.50 41.73 -1.00
C VAL A 22 -5.59 40.79 -1.49
N ASP A 23 -6.37 41.18 -2.51
CA ASP A 23 -7.38 40.26 -3.13
C ASP A 23 -6.75 39.12 -3.95
N LYS A 24 -5.59 39.36 -4.60
CA LYS A 24 -4.85 38.25 -5.27
C LYS A 24 -4.29 37.24 -4.29
N ILE A 25 -3.87 37.64 -3.11
CA ILE A 25 -3.33 36.71 -2.08
C ILE A 25 -4.49 35.95 -1.43
N ARG A 26 -5.64 36.54 -1.18
CA ARG A 26 -6.84 35.87 -0.66
C ARG A 26 -7.43 34.87 -1.68
N GLY A 27 -7.48 35.21 -2.96
CA GLY A 27 -7.96 34.30 -4.02
C GLY A 27 -7.10 33.04 -4.19
N ASN A 28 -5.77 33.16 -4.00
CA ASN A 28 -4.87 32.04 -4.16
C ASN A 28 -4.92 31.05 -2.97
N HIS A 29 -5.19 31.52 -1.76
CA HIS A 29 -5.36 30.66 -0.58
C HIS A 29 -6.72 29.96 -0.55
N ALA A 30 -7.78 30.56 -1.04
CA ALA A 30 -9.10 29.93 -1.15
C ALA A 30 -9.10 28.80 -2.20
N GLY A 31 -8.46 29.01 -3.35
CA GLY A 31 -8.32 27.98 -4.40
C GLY A 31 -7.49 26.78 -3.98
N GLN A 32 -6.42 26.99 -3.20
CA GLN A 32 -5.58 25.91 -2.68
C GLN A 32 -6.28 25.10 -1.57
N ALA A 33 -7.10 25.73 -0.74
CA ALA A 33 -7.87 25.04 0.30
C ALA A 33 -8.98 24.18 -0.31
N ASP A 34 -9.67 24.68 -1.33
CA ASP A 34 -10.75 23.95 -2.02
C ASP A 34 -10.21 22.79 -2.87
N ASP A 35 -9.07 22.95 -3.55
CA ASP A 35 -8.38 21.88 -4.28
C ASP A 35 -7.87 20.78 -3.32
N LYS A 36 -7.35 21.15 -2.16
CA LYS A 36 -6.91 20.21 -1.12
C LYS A 36 -8.09 19.43 -0.51
N GLN A 37 -9.23 20.08 -0.30
CA GLN A 37 -10.45 19.45 0.22
C GLN A 37 -11.12 18.55 -0.83
N THR A 38 -11.10 18.93 -2.10
CA THR A 38 -11.62 18.13 -3.23
C THR A 38 -10.75 16.89 -3.45
N ARG A 39 -9.42 17.00 -3.38
CA ARG A 39 -8.48 15.87 -3.45
C ARG A 39 -8.67 14.90 -2.29
N ARG A 40 -8.88 15.41 -1.08
CA ARG A 40 -9.14 14.59 0.11
C ARG A 40 -10.44 13.79 -0.02
N ARG A 41 -11.53 14.43 -0.45
CA ARG A 41 -12.81 13.73 -0.74
C ARG A 41 -12.65 12.70 -1.86
N GLY A 42 -11.83 12.99 -2.88
CA GLY A 42 -11.53 12.05 -3.96
C GLY A 42 -10.79 10.81 -3.49
N ALA A 43 -9.82 10.96 -2.57
CA ALA A 43 -9.07 9.85 -1.97
C ALA A 43 -9.93 9.04 -0.99
N GLU A 44 -10.76 9.69 -0.18
CA GLU A 44 -11.70 9.01 0.73
C GLU A 44 -12.70 8.14 -0.04
N LEU A 45 -13.24 8.64 -1.16
CA LEU A 45 -14.12 7.87 -2.04
C LEU A 45 -13.39 6.71 -2.71
N GLU A 46 -12.15 6.92 -3.15
CA GLU A 46 -11.33 5.88 -3.75
C GLU A 46 -11.07 4.75 -2.77
N ASN A 47 -10.66 5.07 -1.55
CA ASN A 47 -10.45 4.09 -0.48
C ASN A 47 -11.75 3.32 -0.19
N ALA A 48 -12.89 4.00 -0.04
CA ALA A 48 -14.17 3.35 0.19
C ALA A 48 -14.57 2.39 -0.95
N ILE A 49 -14.27 2.73 -2.21
CA ILE A 49 -14.50 1.84 -3.35
C ILE A 49 -13.57 0.62 -3.28
N LEU A 50 -12.29 0.81 -2.95
CA LEU A 50 -11.32 -0.28 -2.84
C LEU A 50 -11.62 -1.21 -1.66
N ASP A 51 -12.11 -0.69 -0.53
CA ASP A 51 -12.58 -1.49 0.60
C ASP A 51 -13.81 -2.33 0.21
N ALA A 52 -14.81 -1.73 -0.45
CA ALA A 52 -15.97 -2.45 -0.96
C ALA A 52 -15.59 -3.49 -2.04
N ALA A 53 -14.60 -3.19 -2.86
CA ALA A 53 -14.05 -4.13 -3.84
C ALA A 53 -13.36 -5.32 -3.15
N TRP A 54 -12.62 -5.07 -2.07
CA TRP A 54 -12.03 -6.12 -1.25
C TRP A 54 -13.10 -7.03 -0.61
N GLU A 55 -14.13 -6.45 -0.03
CA GLU A 55 -15.24 -7.20 0.53
C GLU A 55 -15.96 -8.04 -0.55
N GLN A 56 -16.20 -7.48 -1.74
CA GLN A 56 -16.80 -8.21 -2.86
C GLN A 56 -15.97 -9.42 -3.26
N LEU A 57 -14.66 -9.21 -3.34
CA LEU A 57 -13.69 -10.24 -3.73
C LEU A 57 -13.62 -11.38 -2.70
N THR A 58 -13.59 -11.04 -1.40
CA THR A 58 -13.49 -12.03 -0.32
C THR A 58 -14.79 -12.78 -0.06
N ALA A 59 -15.94 -12.14 -0.27
CA ALA A 59 -17.25 -12.76 -0.05
C ALA A 59 -17.69 -13.66 -1.21
N GLU A 60 -17.44 -13.25 -2.46
CA GLU A 60 -18.05 -13.89 -3.63
C GLU A 60 -17.02 -14.44 -4.65
N GLY A 61 -15.73 -14.20 -4.39
CA GLY A 61 -14.64 -14.70 -5.25
C GLY A 61 -14.46 -13.89 -6.54
N TYR A 62 -13.42 -14.26 -7.30
CA TYR A 62 -13.05 -13.55 -8.52
C TYR A 62 -14.10 -13.67 -9.64
N GLU A 63 -14.80 -14.78 -9.75
CA GLU A 63 -15.80 -14.96 -10.81
C GLU A 63 -16.92 -13.91 -10.74
N HIS A 64 -17.33 -13.54 -9.53
CA HIS A 64 -18.37 -12.53 -9.26
C HIS A 64 -17.81 -11.12 -8.99
N PHE A 65 -16.50 -10.95 -9.09
CA PHE A 65 -15.85 -9.64 -8.95
C PHE A 65 -16.01 -8.83 -10.23
N THR A 66 -17.06 -8.04 -10.33
CA THR A 66 -17.36 -7.20 -11.50
C THR A 66 -17.41 -5.73 -11.12
N ILE A 67 -17.17 -4.83 -12.08
CA ILE A 67 -17.32 -3.37 -11.86
C ILE A 67 -18.72 -3.04 -11.33
N ASP A 68 -19.74 -3.75 -11.82
CA ASP A 68 -21.13 -3.56 -11.43
C ASP A 68 -21.39 -3.95 -9.99
N ALA A 69 -20.91 -5.11 -9.57
CA ALA A 69 -21.04 -5.60 -8.21
C ALA A 69 -20.31 -4.67 -7.21
N VAL A 70 -19.11 -4.25 -7.55
CA VAL A 70 -18.34 -3.31 -6.71
C VAL A 70 -19.03 -1.95 -6.63
N ALA A 71 -19.54 -1.41 -7.75
CA ALA A 71 -20.24 -0.13 -7.74
C ALA A 71 -21.50 -0.18 -6.86
N ALA A 72 -22.27 -1.29 -6.92
CA ALA A 72 -23.42 -1.49 -6.07
C ALA A 72 -23.05 -1.58 -4.58
N ARG A 73 -22.02 -2.34 -4.23
CA ARG A 73 -21.51 -2.50 -2.85
C ARG A 73 -20.95 -1.19 -2.30
N ALA A 74 -20.19 -0.44 -3.10
CA ALA A 74 -19.65 0.86 -2.74
C ALA A 74 -20.68 2.00 -2.76
N GLN A 75 -21.95 1.71 -3.06
CA GLN A 75 -23.03 2.68 -3.17
C GLN A 75 -22.69 3.87 -4.10
N THR A 76 -22.05 3.59 -5.22
CA THR A 76 -21.64 4.59 -6.21
C THR A 76 -22.03 4.17 -7.63
N SER A 77 -21.74 5.01 -8.63
CA SER A 77 -22.13 4.73 -10.00
C SER A 77 -20.96 4.11 -10.81
N LYS A 78 -21.30 3.24 -11.76
CA LYS A 78 -20.31 2.65 -12.71
C LYS A 78 -19.40 3.68 -13.38
N PRO A 79 -19.89 4.85 -13.88
CA PRO A 79 -19.01 5.86 -14.48
C PRO A 79 -17.93 6.39 -13.53
N VAL A 80 -18.18 6.39 -12.22
CA VAL A 80 -17.18 6.79 -11.21
C VAL A 80 -16.03 5.78 -11.17
N LEU A 81 -16.33 4.49 -11.23
CA LEU A 81 -15.32 3.43 -11.29
C LEU A 81 -14.55 3.47 -12.63
N TYR A 82 -15.26 3.50 -13.76
CA TYR A 82 -14.63 3.50 -15.11
C TYR A 82 -13.72 4.70 -15.37
N ARG A 83 -13.93 5.81 -14.67
CA ARG A 83 -13.04 6.97 -14.75
C ARG A 83 -11.65 6.69 -14.17
N ARG A 84 -11.56 5.77 -13.18
CA ARG A 84 -10.32 5.40 -12.48
C ARG A 84 -9.74 4.08 -12.99
N TRP A 85 -10.57 3.08 -13.12
CA TRP A 85 -10.18 1.72 -13.53
C TRP A 85 -10.90 1.36 -14.82
N LYS A 86 -10.14 1.15 -15.86
CA LYS A 86 -10.71 0.88 -17.22
C LYS A 86 -11.22 -0.53 -17.35
N THR A 87 -10.58 -1.46 -16.62
CA THR A 87 -10.91 -2.88 -16.66
C THR A 87 -11.16 -3.41 -15.25
N ARG A 88 -11.77 -4.60 -15.19
CA ARG A 88 -11.93 -5.36 -13.94
C ARG A 88 -10.58 -5.68 -13.31
N GLU A 89 -9.61 -5.99 -14.13
CA GLU A 89 -8.23 -6.31 -13.75
C GLU A 89 -7.52 -5.10 -13.13
N ASP A 90 -7.71 -3.90 -13.68
CA ASP A 90 -7.17 -2.66 -13.10
C ASP A 90 -7.74 -2.40 -11.71
N LEU A 91 -9.06 -2.59 -11.55
CA LEU A 91 -9.72 -2.46 -10.25
C LEU A 91 -9.19 -3.50 -9.25
N LEU A 92 -9.05 -4.76 -9.70
CA LEU A 92 -8.52 -5.83 -8.87
C LEU A 92 -7.11 -5.52 -8.36
N ARG A 93 -6.19 -5.12 -9.26
CA ARG A 93 -4.82 -4.74 -8.90
C ARG A 93 -4.79 -3.59 -7.89
N ALA A 94 -5.61 -2.56 -8.13
CA ALA A 94 -5.72 -1.44 -7.21
C ALA A 94 -6.25 -1.87 -5.83
N THR A 95 -7.26 -2.75 -5.80
CA THR A 95 -7.84 -3.30 -4.58
C THR A 95 -6.80 -4.04 -3.75
N VAL A 96 -6.03 -4.89 -4.39
CA VAL A 96 -5.01 -5.67 -3.67
C VAL A 96 -3.85 -4.80 -3.21
N ARG A 97 -3.38 -3.85 -4.02
CA ARG A 97 -2.37 -2.87 -3.57
C ARG A 97 -2.83 -2.06 -2.38
N HIS A 98 -4.07 -1.59 -2.41
CA HIS A 98 -4.67 -0.85 -1.30
C HIS A 98 -4.67 -1.68 -0.01
N ARG A 99 -5.09 -2.94 -0.10
CA ARG A 99 -5.10 -3.85 1.04
C ARG A 99 -3.69 -4.19 1.53
N ALA A 100 -2.76 -4.47 0.63
CA ALA A 100 -1.37 -4.74 0.97
C ALA A 100 -0.70 -3.54 1.67
N ALA A 101 -0.99 -2.31 1.22
CA ALA A 101 -0.48 -1.10 1.85
C ALA A 101 -1.05 -0.89 3.27
N ALA A 102 -2.33 -1.19 3.48
CA ALA A 102 -2.96 -1.12 4.80
C ALA A 102 -2.42 -2.18 5.78
N GLU A 103 -1.94 -3.31 5.27
CA GLU A 103 -1.40 -4.44 6.05
C GLU A 103 0.13 -4.43 6.15
N THR A 104 0.81 -3.41 5.63
CA THR A 104 2.28 -3.34 5.74
C THR A 104 2.66 -3.12 7.19
N PRO A 105 3.29 -4.10 7.86
CA PRO A 105 3.71 -3.93 9.24
C PRO A 105 4.82 -2.88 9.32
N PRO A 106 4.90 -2.11 10.39
CA PRO A 106 6.13 -1.42 10.72
C PRO A 106 7.23 -2.50 10.83
N SER A 107 8.43 -2.20 10.33
CA SER A 107 9.55 -3.12 10.46
C SER A 107 9.86 -3.31 11.95
N PRO A 108 9.66 -4.51 12.53
CA PRO A 108 9.89 -4.73 13.95
C PRO A 108 11.37 -4.56 14.28
N ASP A 109 11.65 -4.02 15.45
CA ASP A 109 13.01 -3.87 15.98
C ASP A 109 13.03 -4.40 17.42
N THR A 110 13.14 -5.71 17.53
CA THR A 110 13.18 -6.43 18.81
C THR A 110 14.60 -6.56 19.38
N GLY A 111 15.59 -6.07 18.64
CA GLY A 111 16.99 -6.17 18.97
C GLY A 111 17.69 -7.44 18.47
N THR A 112 16.98 -8.37 17.85
CA THR A 112 17.54 -9.60 17.28
C THR A 112 16.88 -9.97 15.94
N LEU A 113 17.64 -10.56 15.03
CA LEU A 113 17.12 -11.09 13.75
C LEU A 113 15.97 -12.08 13.99
N ARG A 114 16.17 -12.99 14.94
CA ARG A 114 15.17 -13.99 15.32
C ARG A 114 13.85 -13.35 15.74
N GLY A 115 13.91 -12.40 16.67
CA GLY A 115 12.75 -11.70 17.19
C GLY A 115 12.01 -10.92 16.10
N ASP A 116 12.76 -10.20 15.28
CA ASP A 116 12.22 -9.40 14.17
C ASP A 116 11.51 -10.27 13.14
N LEU A 117 12.12 -11.40 12.73
CA LEU A 117 11.49 -12.32 11.77
C LEU A 117 10.24 -13.00 12.33
N LEU A 118 10.28 -13.45 13.59
CA LEU A 118 9.09 -14.02 14.24
C LEU A 118 7.95 -13.01 14.32
N ALA A 119 8.25 -11.75 14.66
CA ALA A 119 7.25 -10.68 14.70
C ALA A 119 6.64 -10.43 13.31
N LEU A 120 7.45 -10.37 12.24
CA LEU A 120 6.98 -10.25 10.86
C LEU A 120 6.09 -11.41 10.44
N LEU A 121 6.51 -12.66 10.68
CA LEU A 121 5.74 -13.84 10.32
C LEU A 121 4.43 -13.94 11.12
N THR A 122 4.46 -13.61 12.42
CA THR A 122 3.26 -13.59 13.28
C THR A 122 2.27 -12.54 12.79
N HIS A 123 2.74 -11.35 12.46
CA HIS A 123 1.89 -10.30 11.89
C HIS A 123 1.30 -10.76 10.54
N ALA A 124 2.12 -11.29 9.64
CA ALA A 124 1.63 -11.83 8.37
C ALA A 124 0.59 -12.94 8.59
N ASN A 125 0.78 -13.80 9.57
CA ASN A 125 -0.13 -14.88 9.91
C ASN A 125 -1.50 -14.37 10.40
N SER A 126 -1.51 -13.29 11.18
CA SER A 126 -2.75 -12.69 11.69
C SER A 126 -3.56 -11.92 10.62
N THR A 127 -2.87 -11.35 9.62
CA THR A 127 -3.50 -10.49 8.61
C THR A 127 -3.78 -11.20 7.28
N SER A 128 -3.06 -12.28 6.95
CA SER A 128 -3.00 -12.84 5.59
C SER A 128 -3.89 -14.06 5.33
N ASN A 129 -4.59 -14.60 6.32
CA ASN A 129 -5.34 -15.84 6.14
C ASN A 129 -6.43 -15.77 5.03
N PRO A 130 -7.29 -14.74 4.98
CA PRO A 130 -8.24 -14.58 3.86
C PRO A 130 -7.53 -14.31 2.54
N MET A 131 -6.37 -13.63 2.58
CA MET A 131 -5.60 -13.27 1.41
C MET A 131 -4.96 -14.48 0.71
N ALA A 132 -4.43 -15.43 1.45
CA ALA A 132 -3.80 -16.61 0.86
C ALA A 132 -4.82 -17.52 0.17
N ALA A 133 -5.97 -17.75 0.81
CA ALA A 133 -7.07 -18.50 0.21
C ALA A 133 -7.58 -17.82 -1.06
N LEU A 134 -7.71 -16.49 -1.02
CA LEU A 134 -8.12 -15.68 -2.13
C LEU A 134 -7.13 -15.73 -3.29
N VAL A 135 -5.84 -15.46 -3.05
CA VAL A 135 -4.80 -15.51 -4.07
C VAL A 135 -4.73 -16.89 -4.70
N SER A 136 -4.85 -17.96 -3.90
CA SER A 136 -4.86 -19.33 -4.42
C SER A 136 -6.07 -19.62 -5.32
N SER A 137 -7.26 -19.14 -4.96
CA SER A 137 -8.46 -19.32 -5.78
C SER A 137 -8.45 -18.48 -7.06
N MET A 138 -7.83 -17.31 -7.01
CA MET A 138 -7.72 -16.40 -8.15
C MET A 138 -6.70 -16.83 -9.19
N LEU A 139 -5.62 -17.49 -8.76
CA LEU A 139 -4.54 -17.88 -9.65
C LEU A 139 -5.03 -18.72 -10.84
N GLY A 140 -5.97 -19.65 -10.61
CA GLY A 140 -6.53 -20.47 -11.70
C GLY A 140 -7.31 -19.69 -12.75
N SER A 141 -8.31 -18.93 -12.34
CA SER A 141 -9.20 -18.18 -13.25
C SER A 141 -8.53 -16.95 -13.87
N TYR A 142 -7.69 -16.27 -13.12
CA TYR A 142 -6.99 -15.07 -13.57
C TYR A 142 -5.95 -15.39 -14.66
N TYR A 143 -5.11 -16.40 -14.47
CA TYR A 143 -4.09 -16.79 -15.47
C TYR A 143 -4.69 -17.26 -16.78
N ASN A 144 -5.85 -17.93 -16.71
CA ASN A 144 -6.54 -18.38 -17.91
C ASN A 144 -7.12 -17.22 -18.73
N GLN A 145 -7.32 -16.04 -18.16
CA GLN A 145 -8.01 -14.92 -18.80
C GLN A 145 -7.14 -13.73 -19.19
N THR A 146 -6.04 -13.44 -18.46
CA THR A 146 -5.37 -12.15 -18.55
C THR A 146 -3.89 -12.18 -18.94
N GLY A 147 -3.24 -13.33 -18.93
CA GLY A 147 -1.86 -13.49 -19.36
C GLY A 147 -0.71 -12.96 -18.49
N PRO A 148 -0.88 -12.18 -17.38
CA PRO A 148 0.26 -11.86 -16.52
C PRO A 148 0.76 -13.11 -15.80
N THR A 149 2.07 -13.15 -15.60
CA THR A 149 2.73 -14.28 -14.91
C THR A 149 2.49 -14.24 -13.40
N PRO A 150 2.56 -15.41 -12.71
CA PRO A 150 2.56 -15.46 -11.24
C PRO A 150 3.63 -14.56 -10.60
N ALA A 151 4.76 -14.36 -11.29
CA ALA A 151 5.85 -13.52 -10.80
C ALA A 151 5.49 -12.04 -10.80
N GLU A 152 4.81 -11.54 -11.84
CA GLU A 152 4.37 -10.13 -11.92
C GLU A 152 3.33 -9.80 -10.85
N LEU A 153 2.39 -10.70 -10.63
CA LEU A 153 1.44 -10.54 -9.51
C LEU A 153 2.12 -10.58 -8.15
N ARG A 154 3.07 -11.51 -7.97
CA ARG A 154 3.83 -11.60 -6.74
C ARG A 154 4.56 -10.31 -6.42
N GLU A 155 5.20 -9.68 -7.41
CA GLU A 155 5.89 -8.39 -7.25
C GLU A 155 4.89 -7.30 -6.84
N GLU A 156 3.75 -7.24 -7.48
CA GLU A 156 2.71 -6.26 -7.18
C GLU A 156 2.12 -6.44 -5.76
N PHE A 157 1.98 -7.69 -5.28
CA PHE A 157 1.41 -8.02 -3.97
C PHE A 157 2.41 -8.00 -2.82
N LEU A 158 3.67 -8.29 -3.09
CA LEU A 158 4.69 -8.52 -2.06
C LEU A 158 5.80 -7.47 -2.06
N GLY A 159 5.86 -6.59 -3.07
CA GLY A 159 6.93 -5.61 -3.21
C GLY A 159 7.14 -4.74 -1.97
N GLN A 160 6.07 -4.36 -1.28
CA GLN A 160 6.17 -3.62 -0.02
C GLN A 160 6.58 -4.47 1.20
N ARG A 161 6.26 -5.77 1.18
CA ARG A 161 6.68 -6.70 2.26
C ARG A 161 8.15 -7.07 2.13
N GLY A 162 8.70 -7.09 0.91
CA GLY A 162 10.13 -7.25 0.68
C GLY A 162 10.95 -6.19 1.42
N SER A 163 10.51 -4.95 1.42
CA SER A 163 11.20 -3.86 2.10
C SER A 163 11.31 -4.05 3.63
N ALA A 164 10.30 -4.62 4.29
CA ALA A 164 10.34 -4.88 5.73
C ALA A 164 11.34 -5.99 6.10
N VAL A 165 11.40 -7.07 5.29
CA VAL A 165 12.39 -8.15 5.48
C VAL A 165 13.80 -7.63 5.23
N GLU A 166 14.00 -6.87 4.15
CA GLU A 166 15.29 -6.26 3.85
C GLU A 166 15.78 -5.33 4.98
N GLN A 167 14.88 -4.53 5.56
CA GLN A 167 15.23 -3.69 6.71
C GLN A 167 15.65 -4.51 7.94
N VAL A 168 14.93 -5.59 8.24
CA VAL A 168 15.29 -6.52 9.33
C VAL A 168 16.65 -7.15 9.08
N VAL A 169 16.88 -7.64 7.87
CA VAL A 169 18.14 -8.29 7.48
C VAL A 169 19.31 -7.27 7.52
N ASN A 170 19.14 -6.06 7.00
CA ASN A 170 20.16 -5.03 7.02
C ASN A 170 20.55 -4.66 8.45
N ARG A 171 19.58 -4.48 9.36
CA ARG A 171 19.88 -4.24 10.78
C ARG A 171 20.64 -5.41 11.43
N ALA A 172 20.28 -6.64 11.07
CA ALA A 172 21.00 -7.82 11.58
C ALA A 172 22.45 -7.89 11.07
N VAL A 173 22.71 -7.47 9.82
CA VAL A 173 24.08 -7.30 9.31
C VAL A 173 24.83 -6.21 10.09
N GLU A 174 24.20 -5.05 10.31
CA GLU A 174 24.80 -3.94 11.08
C GLU A 174 25.13 -4.35 12.53
N ARG A 175 24.33 -5.21 13.14
CA ARG A 175 24.57 -5.78 14.48
C ARG A 175 25.58 -6.93 14.50
N GLY A 176 26.02 -7.39 13.33
CA GLY A 176 26.96 -8.51 13.22
C GLY A 176 26.35 -9.88 13.53
N GLU A 177 25.02 -10.01 13.49
CA GLU A 177 24.32 -11.28 13.75
C GLU A 177 24.46 -12.25 12.56
N ILE A 178 24.59 -11.74 11.35
CA ILE A 178 24.64 -12.52 10.12
C ILE A 178 25.77 -12.06 9.20
N ASP A 179 26.24 -13.01 8.40
CA ASP A 179 27.27 -12.78 7.40
C ASP A 179 26.61 -12.33 6.09
N GLN A 180 26.95 -11.11 5.65
CA GLN A 180 26.41 -10.54 4.41
C GLN A 180 26.72 -11.38 3.19
N ASP A 181 27.89 -12.07 3.16
CA ASP A 181 28.31 -12.90 2.02
C ASP A 181 27.43 -14.15 1.87
N ARG A 182 26.69 -14.52 2.89
CA ARG A 182 25.73 -15.63 2.86
C ARG A 182 24.35 -15.24 2.36
N LEU A 183 24.07 -13.94 2.25
CA LEU A 183 22.76 -13.44 1.85
C LEU A 183 22.64 -13.44 0.33
N THR A 184 21.73 -14.27 -0.16
CA THR A 184 21.24 -14.18 -1.54
C THR A 184 19.77 -13.74 -1.52
N PRO A 185 19.22 -13.18 -2.61
CA PRO A 185 17.79 -12.86 -2.68
C PRO A 185 16.90 -14.06 -2.33
N ARG A 186 17.31 -15.26 -2.70
CA ARG A 186 16.58 -16.49 -2.39
C ARG A 186 16.57 -16.83 -0.90
N ILE A 187 17.68 -16.61 -0.21
CA ILE A 187 17.78 -16.84 1.24
C ILE A 187 16.92 -15.79 1.98
N ILE A 188 17.00 -14.54 1.58
CA ILE A 188 16.19 -13.45 2.18
C ILE A 188 14.69 -13.75 2.06
N GLU A 189 14.24 -14.26 0.92
CA GLU A 189 12.84 -14.61 0.66
C GLU A 189 12.37 -15.92 1.35
N LEU A 190 13.28 -16.76 1.78
CA LEU A 190 12.98 -18.13 2.20
C LEU A 190 11.95 -18.22 3.34
N PRO A 191 12.03 -17.45 4.44
CA PRO A 191 11.08 -17.53 5.54
C PRO A 191 9.64 -17.29 5.09
N PHE A 192 9.43 -16.27 4.25
CA PHE A 192 8.10 -15.97 3.72
C PHE A 192 7.65 -16.95 2.64
N THR A 193 8.57 -17.57 1.92
CA THR A 193 8.25 -18.61 0.95
C THR A 193 7.72 -19.86 1.63
N LEU A 194 8.36 -20.30 2.70
CA LEU A 194 7.92 -21.44 3.52
C LEU A 194 6.61 -21.13 4.24
N PHE A 195 6.50 -19.96 4.86
CA PHE A 195 5.27 -19.51 5.49
C PHE A 195 4.06 -19.54 4.53
N ARG A 196 4.24 -19.01 3.31
CA ARG A 196 3.17 -19.02 2.29
C ARG A 196 2.82 -20.44 1.87
N HIS A 197 3.82 -21.30 1.72
CA HIS A 197 3.59 -22.70 1.38
C HIS A 197 2.69 -23.38 2.42
N GLU A 198 3.02 -23.28 3.70
CA GLU A 198 2.22 -23.83 4.80
C GLU A 198 0.78 -23.31 4.79
N MET A 199 0.63 -21.99 4.65
CA MET A 199 -0.68 -21.36 4.61
C MET A 199 -1.51 -21.79 3.39
N MET A 200 -0.89 -21.94 2.22
CA MET A 200 -1.57 -22.38 0.99
C MET A 200 -1.98 -23.85 1.06
N MET A 201 -1.17 -24.71 1.69
CA MET A 201 -1.49 -26.14 1.81
C MET A 201 -2.63 -26.39 2.79
N THR A 202 -2.74 -25.59 3.82
CA THR A 202 -3.72 -25.83 4.89
C THR A 202 -4.95 -24.91 4.81
N LEU A 203 -4.85 -23.77 4.15
CA LEU A 203 -5.82 -22.65 4.15
C LEU A 203 -6.21 -22.22 5.58
N LYS A 204 -5.27 -22.36 6.51
CA LYS A 204 -5.43 -22.02 7.94
C LYS A 204 -4.25 -21.18 8.40
N PRO A 205 -4.39 -20.45 9.52
CA PRO A 205 -3.26 -19.83 10.17
C PRO A 205 -2.16 -20.85 10.46
N VAL A 206 -0.92 -20.47 10.19
CA VAL A 206 0.24 -21.34 10.43
C VAL A 206 0.48 -21.43 11.94
N PRO A 207 0.59 -22.63 12.52
CA PRO A 207 0.84 -22.78 13.94
C PRO A 207 2.17 -22.13 14.38
N ASP A 208 2.20 -21.55 15.59
CA ASP A 208 3.38 -20.84 16.12
C ASP A 208 4.65 -21.70 16.16
N HIS A 209 4.52 -23.00 16.37
CA HIS A 209 5.69 -23.89 16.37
C HIS A 209 6.30 -24.02 14.97
N VAL A 210 5.48 -24.00 13.91
CA VAL A 210 5.95 -24.01 12.52
C VAL A 210 6.64 -22.69 12.17
N LEU A 211 6.10 -21.55 12.62
CA LEU A 211 6.78 -20.24 12.45
C LEU A 211 8.17 -20.27 13.10
N ARG A 212 8.27 -20.84 14.32
CA ARG A 212 9.57 -21.01 14.99
C ARG A 212 10.50 -21.96 14.23
N GLN A 213 10.01 -23.06 13.72
CA GLN A 213 10.83 -23.99 12.91
C GLN A 213 11.37 -23.31 11.65
N ILE A 214 10.56 -22.52 10.95
CA ILE A 214 11.02 -21.77 9.78
C ILE A 214 12.19 -20.84 10.14
N VAL A 215 12.09 -20.17 11.29
CA VAL A 215 13.13 -19.23 11.72
C VAL A 215 14.32 -19.95 12.35
N ASP A 216 14.10 -20.78 13.35
CA ASP A 216 15.14 -21.33 14.22
C ASP A 216 15.88 -22.50 13.58
N ASP A 217 15.15 -23.38 12.90
CA ASP A 217 15.73 -24.64 12.38
C ASP A 217 16.21 -24.49 10.93
N ILE A 218 15.68 -23.49 10.18
CA ILE A 218 15.99 -23.32 8.77
C ILE A 218 16.75 -22.01 8.50
N PHE A 219 16.13 -20.86 8.78
CA PHE A 219 16.70 -19.57 8.33
C PHE A 219 17.95 -19.16 9.11
N ILE A 220 17.89 -19.15 10.43
CA ILE A 220 19.02 -18.73 11.28
C ILE A 220 20.28 -19.55 10.98
N PRO A 221 20.24 -20.90 10.91
CA PRO A 221 21.42 -21.69 10.57
C PRO A 221 22.03 -21.40 9.20
N LEU A 222 21.21 -20.96 8.23
CA LEU A 222 21.70 -20.62 6.89
C LEU A 222 22.51 -19.33 6.87
N VAL A 223 22.12 -18.33 7.68
CA VAL A 223 22.68 -16.97 7.63
C VAL A 223 23.70 -16.69 8.73
N THR A 224 23.72 -17.49 9.81
CA THR A 224 24.73 -17.36 10.86
C THR A 224 25.94 -18.24 10.57
N THR A 225 27.10 -17.76 10.95
CA THR A 225 28.32 -18.60 10.93
C THR A 225 28.20 -19.61 12.08
N GLN A 226 28.08 -20.90 11.77
CA GLN A 226 28.31 -21.90 12.82
C GLN A 226 29.75 -21.71 13.34
N PRO A 227 29.95 -21.55 14.66
CA PRO A 227 31.29 -21.64 15.21
C PRO A 227 31.87 -22.98 14.78
N ALA A 228 33.04 -22.95 14.14
CA ALA A 228 33.73 -24.16 13.70
C ALA A 228 33.77 -25.14 14.88
N ALA A 229 33.14 -26.31 14.70
CA ALA A 229 33.24 -27.40 15.69
C ALA A 229 34.72 -27.69 15.90
N ARG A 230 35.24 -27.42 17.12
CA ARG A 230 36.57 -27.79 17.55
C ARG A 230 36.57 -29.23 17.97
#